data_c249539de6f8ecd67e65f7c5b1419f86
#
_entry.id   c249539de6f8ecd67e65f7c5b1419f86
#
_cell.length_a   1.000
_cell.length_b   1.000
_cell.length_c   1.000
_cell.angle_alpha   90.00
_cell.angle_beta   90.00
_cell.angle_gamma   90.00
#
_symmetry.space_group_name_H-M   'P 1'
#
loop_
_entity.id
_entity.type
_entity.pdbx_description
1 polymer ?
#
loop_
_entity_poly.entity_id
_entity_poly.type
_entity_poly.pdbx_seq_one_letter_code
_entity_poly.pdbx_strand_id
1 'polypeptide(L)'
;MTAVLISIIGPPAVGKTTLANGLARLLPAEIIKEDYAGNPFLAESFAGSSEARLPGQLYFLMSRLRQLSVAHWPTEGIFISDYGYCQDRIFAALRLGSDDLRLYERVAKRVDGMIHPPQLLIHLDADVPCLVERIDHRGRQFEHAMNAEFLQAIRQGYHQAAERANCTVMAINTAKRDIRDPQESAQVAASVLEALEKVRRDAG
;
A
#
# COMPACT_ATOMS: atom_id res chain seq x y z
N MET A 1 8.53 11.44 -20.90
CA MET A 1 9.08 11.13 -19.56
C MET A 1 8.85 9.65 -19.30
N THR A 2 9.85 8.89 -18.84
CA THR A 2 9.63 7.48 -18.48
C THR A 2 8.55 7.38 -17.40
N ALA A 3 7.71 6.35 -17.46
CA ALA A 3 6.66 6.12 -16.49
C ALA A 3 7.25 5.90 -15.09
N VAL A 4 6.64 6.51 -14.09
CA VAL A 4 7.08 6.45 -12.69
C VAL A 4 5.94 5.93 -11.83
N LEU A 5 6.22 4.95 -10.96
CA LEU A 5 5.30 4.47 -9.94
C LEU A 5 5.64 5.07 -8.58
N ILE A 6 4.67 5.73 -7.98
CA ILE A 6 4.67 6.14 -6.58
C ILE A 6 3.76 5.19 -5.83
N SER A 7 4.28 4.43 -4.88
CA SER A 7 3.44 3.56 -4.04
C SER A 7 3.27 4.16 -2.64
N ILE A 8 2.03 4.26 -2.18
CA ILE A 8 1.71 4.72 -0.84
C ILE A 8 1.45 3.52 0.06
N ILE A 9 2.27 3.33 1.08
CA ILE A 9 2.16 2.23 2.03
C ILE A 9 1.82 2.72 3.44
N GLY A 10 1.34 1.81 4.26
CA GLY A 10 1.03 2.06 5.67
C GLY A 10 -0.21 1.29 6.13
N PRO A 11 -0.49 1.26 7.44
CA PRO A 11 -1.57 0.47 8.02
C PRO A 11 -2.96 0.87 7.51
N PRO A 12 -3.99 0.04 7.76
CA PRO A 12 -5.38 0.42 7.51
C PRO A 12 -5.73 1.76 8.17
N ALA A 13 -6.61 2.53 7.55
CA ALA A 13 -7.09 3.84 8.00
C ALA A 13 -6.03 4.95 8.16
N VAL A 14 -4.75 4.72 7.80
CA VAL A 14 -3.70 5.75 7.89
C VAL A 14 -3.84 6.89 6.88
N GLY A 15 -4.71 6.76 5.86
CA GLY A 15 -5.00 7.82 4.88
C GLY A 15 -4.41 7.62 3.49
N LYS A 16 -3.97 6.43 3.11
CA LYS A 16 -3.36 6.13 1.79
C LYS A 16 -4.20 6.64 0.61
N THR A 17 -5.46 6.25 0.54
CA THR A 17 -6.36 6.67 -0.55
C THR A 17 -6.65 8.18 -0.52
N THR A 18 -6.70 8.79 0.67
CA THR A 18 -6.86 10.24 0.83
C THR A 18 -5.68 10.98 0.22
N LEU A 19 -4.46 10.56 0.57
CA LEU A 19 -3.25 11.15 0.01
C LEU A 19 -3.14 10.92 -1.51
N ALA A 20 -3.41 9.69 -1.99
CA ALA A 20 -3.40 9.39 -3.42
C ALA A 20 -4.32 10.32 -4.22
N ASN A 21 -5.57 10.50 -3.75
CA ASN A 21 -6.53 11.41 -4.37
C ASN A 21 -6.08 12.89 -4.28
N GLY A 22 -5.47 13.30 -3.16
CA GLY A 22 -4.91 14.66 -2.99
C GLY A 22 -3.79 14.94 -3.98
N LEU A 23 -2.83 14.03 -4.09
CA LEU A 23 -1.69 14.16 -5.00
C LEU A 23 -2.13 14.15 -6.47
N ALA A 24 -3.07 13.30 -6.86
CA ALA A 24 -3.56 13.25 -8.25
C ALA A 24 -4.35 14.49 -8.70
N ARG A 25 -4.81 15.33 -7.76
CA ARG A 25 -5.39 16.64 -8.09
C ARG A 25 -4.33 17.72 -8.33
N LEU A 26 -3.16 17.54 -7.74
CA LEU A 26 -2.06 18.51 -7.77
C LEU A 26 -0.97 18.14 -8.78
N LEU A 27 -0.88 16.86 -9.14
CA LEU A 27 0.09 16.30 -10.08
C LEU A 27 -0.66 15.71 -11.29
N PRO A 28 -0.06 15.71 -12.51
CA PRO A 28 -0.62 15.03 -13.67
C PRO A 28 -0.41 13.51 -13.54
N ALA A 29 -1.11 12.89 -12.57
CA ALA A 29 -0.90 11.50 -12.19
C ALA A 29 -2.19 10.67 -12.26
N GLU A 30 -2.07 9.42 -12.66
CA GLU A 30 -3.14 8.43 -12.63
C GLU A 30 -3.11 7.63 -11.33
N ILE A 31 -4.30 7.30 -10.79
CA ILE A 31 -4.41 6.54 -9.53
C ILE A 31 -4.69 5.08 -9.84
N ILE A 32 -3.88 4.20 -9.25
CA ILE A 32 -4.10 2.75 -9.21
C ILE A 32 -4.64 2.40 -7.82
N LYS A 33 -5.95 2.11 -7.74
CA LYS A 33 -6.62 1.80 -6.47
C LYS A 33 -6.55 0.32 -6.15
N GLU A 34 -6.41 0.01 -4.85
CA GLU A 34 -6.54 -1.34 -4.35
C GLU A 34 -7.96 -1.89 -4.60
N ASP A 35 -8.02 -3.05 -5.22
CA ASP A 35 -9.30 -3.74 -5.51
C ASP A 35 -9.73 -4.62 -4.31
N TYR A 36 -10.03 -3.98 -3.18
CA TYR A 36 -10.54 -4.71 -2.00
C TYR A 36 -12.01 -5.11 -2.18
N ALA A 37 -12.80 -4.33 -2.92
CA ALA A 37 -14.22 -4.59 -3.12
C ALA A 37 -14.47 -5.78 -4.08
N GLY A 38 -13.55 -6.03 -5.00
CA GLY A 38 -13.62 -7.18 -5.91
C GLY A 38 -13.18 -8.49 -5.27
N ASN A 39 -12.58 -8.48 -4.06
CA ASN A 39 -12.13 -9.70 -3.39
C ASN A 39 -13.30 -10.44 -2.72
N PRO A 40 -13.78 -11.56 -3.30
CA PRO A 40 -14.95 -12.28 -2.79
C PRO A 40 -14.70 -12.96 -1.45
N PHE A 41 -13.44 -13.16 -1.06
CA PHE A 41 -13.05 -13.84 0.17
C PHE A 41 -12.79 -12.87 1.34
N LEU A 42 -12.77 -11.55 1.09
CA LEU A 42 -12.31 -10.58 2.08
C LEU A 42 -13.16 -10.59 3.35
N ALA A 43 -14.47 -10.44 3.20
CA ALA A 43 -15.39 -10.38 4.33
C ALA A 43 -15.34 -11.68 5.17
N GLU A 44 -15.42 -12.83 4.50
CA GLU A 44 -15.40 -14.15 5.15
C GLU A 44 -14.07 -14.40 5.87
N SER A 45 -12.95 -14.03 5.24
CA SER A 45 -11.62 -14.19 5.83
C SER A 45 -11.43 -13.37 7.11
N PHE A 46 -12.09 -12.21 7.24
CA PHE A 46 -12.07 -11.40 8.45
C PHE A 46 -13.16 -11.81 9.47
N ALA A 47 -14.24 -12.46 9.03
CA ALA A 47 -15.25 -13.04 9.91
C ALA A 47 -14.78 -14.31 10.65
N GLY A 48 -13.56 -14.79 10.41
CA GLY A 48 -12.94 -15.90 11.13
C GLY A 48 -12.68 -17.16 10.30
N SER A 49 -13.20 -17.27 9.08
CA SER A 49 -12.94 -18.43 8.21
C SER A 49 -11.45 -18.54 7.87
N SER A 50 -10.82 -19.62 8.33
CA SER A 50 -9.43 -19.94 7.97
C SER A 50 -9.31 -20.30 6.47
N GLU A 51 -10.32 -20.94 5.91
CA GLU A 51 -10.35 -21.42 4.52
C GLU A 51 -10.38 -20.25 3.51
N ALA A 52 -10.97 -19.11 3.88
CA ALA A 52 -11.01 -17.93 3.04
C ALA A 52 -9.72 -17.09 3.06
N ARG A 53 -8.80 -17.34 4.01
CA ARG A 53 -7.60 -16.51 4.18
C ARG A 53 -6.61 -16.63 3.02
N LEU A 54 -6.22 -17.85 2.66
CA LEU A 54 -5.29 -18.06 1.55
C LEU A 54 -5.89 -17.62 0.20
N PRO A 55 -7.13 -17.99 -0.16
CA PRO A 55 -7.76 -17.48 -1.39
C PRO A 55 -7.82 -15.95 -1.43
N GLY A 56 -8.13 -15.30 -0.31
CA GLY A 56 -8.15 -13.83 -0.21
C GLY A 56 -6.79 -13.19 -0.43
N GLN A 57 -5.71 -13.77 0.09
CA GLN A 57 -4.34 -13.28 -0.14
C GLN A 57 -3.88 -13.52 -1.59
N LEU A 58 -4.22 -14.66 -2.17
CA LEU A 58 -3.91 -14.95 -3.58
C LEU A 58 -4.69 -14.02 -4.53
N TYR A 59 -5.93 -13.67 -4.20
CA TYR A 59 -6.68 -12.68 -4.96
C TYR A 59 -5.94 -11.34 -5.03
N PHE A 60 -5.50 -10.81 -3.89
CA PHE A 60 -4.74 -9.56 -3.86
C PHE A 60 -3.44 -9.66 -4.66
N LEU A 61 -2.68 -10.74 -4.49
CA LEU A 61 -1.44 -10.96 -5.23
C LEU A 61 -1.67 -10.94 -6.75
N MET A 62 -2.74 -11.62 -7.23
CA MET A 62 -3.07 -11.63 -8.66
C MET A 62 -3.62 -10.30 -9.15
N SER A 63 -4.39 -9.59 -8.32
CA SER A 63 -4.87 -8.23 -8.64
C SER A 63 -3.69 -7.27 -8.84
N ARG A 64 -2.69 -7.31 -7.96
CA ARG A 64 -1.48 -6.49 -8.09
C ARG A 64 -0.64 -6.87 -9.30
N LEU A 65 -0.49 -8.16 -9.57
CA LEU A 65 0.18 -8.62 -10.79
C LEU A 65 -0.49 -8.04 -12.04
N ARG A 66 -1.83 -8.02 -12.08
CA ARG A 66 -2.58 -7.43 -13.20
C ARG A 66 -2.40 -5.92 -13.29
N GLN A 67 -2.43 -5.21 -12.16
CA GLN A 67 -2.39 -3.74 -12.12
C GLN A 67 -0.96 -3.18 -12.31
N LEU A 68 0.07 -3.89 -11.83
CA LEU A 68 1.46 -3.43 -11.82
C LEU A 68 2.37 -4.27 -12.71
N SER A 69 1.82 -4.97 -13.71
CA SER A 69 2.58 -5.86 -14.58
C SER A 69 3.64 -5.09 -15.39
N VAL A 70 4.90 -5.52 -15.32
CA VAL A 70 5.98 -4.95 -16.14
C VAL A 70 5.72 -5.13 -17.65
N ALA A 71 5.00 -6.19 -18.03
CA ALA A 71 4.68 -6.47 -19.43
C ALA A 71 3.69 -5.46 -20.06
N HIS A 72 2.91 -4.79 -19.23
CA HIS A 72 1.88 -3.84 -19.65
C HIS A 72 2.08 -2.45 -19.03
N TRP A 73 3.27 -2.23 -18.43
CA TRP A 73 3.56 -0.95 -17.79
C TRP A 73 3.64 0.17 -18.83
N PRO A 74 3.00 1.31 -18.58
CA PRO A 74 3.06 2.45 -19.52
C PRO A 74 4.49 2.93 -19.75
N THR A 75 4.74 3.53 -20.89
CA THR A 75 6.07 4.06 -21.23
C THR A 75 6.33 5.43 -20.63
N GLU A 76 5.27 6.18 -20.29
CA GLU A 76 5.36 7.53 -19.73
C GLU A 76 4.21 7.82 -18.76
N GLY A 77 4.39 8.84 -17.93
CA GLY A 77 3.38 9.31 -16.97
C GLY A 77 3.79 9.10 -15.51
N ILE A 78 2.96 9.62 -14.61
CA ILE A 78 3.09 9.42 -13.17
C ILE A 78 1.89 8.58 -12.71
N PHE A 79 2.17 7.49 -12.04
CA PHE A 79 1.17 6.57 -11.49
C PHE A 79 1.29 6.53 -9.97
N ILE A 80 0.17 6.64 -9.27
CA ILE A 80 0.11 6.61 -7.81
C ILE A 80 -0.74 5.43 -7.38
N SER A 81 -0.14 4.42 -6.74
CA SER A 81 -0.90 3.34 -6.12
C SER A 81 -1.18 3.65 -4.65
N ASP A 82 -2.44 3.47 -4.21
CA ASP A 82 -2.83 3.62 -2.79
C ASP A 82 -2.53 2.35 -1.97
N TYR A 83 -1.62 1.54 -2.46
CA TYR A 83 -1.06 0.35 -1.83
C TYR A 83 0.38 0.10 -2.30
N GLY A 84 1.12 -0.72 -1.56
CA GLY A 84 2.41 -1.25 -1.99
C GLY A 84 2.37 -2.77 -2.15
N TYR A 85 3.19 -3.31 -3.05
CA TYR A 85 3.29 -4.75 -3.23
C TYR A 85 3.74 -5.49 -1.95
N CYS A 86 4.51 -4.84 -1.08
CA CYS A 86 4.91 -5.39 0.22
C CYS A 86 3.72 -5.70 1.15
N GLN A 87 2.58 -5.03 0.98
CA GLN A 87 1.39 -5.21 1.80
C GLN A 87 0.92 -6.66 1.85
N ASP A 88 0.94 -7.36 0.71
CA ASP A 88 0.45 -8.72 0.64
C ASP A 88 1.24 -9.67 1.53
N ARG A 89 2.57 -9.54 1.55
CA ARG A 89 3.43 -10.36 2.42
C ARG A 89 3.24 -10.04 3.89
N ILE A 90 3.04 -8.76 4.24
CA ILE A 90 2.77 -8.35 5.62
C ILE A 90 1.49 -9.02 6.12
N PHE A 91 0.40 -8.94 5.35
CA PHE A 91 -0.87 -9.55 5.73
C PHE A 91 -0.82 -11.08 5.68
N ALA A 92 -0.17 -11.68 4.69
CA ALA A 92 0.00 -13.13 4.61
C ALA A 92 0.73 -13.68 5.83
N ALA A 93 1.86 -13.06 6.22
CA ALA A 93 2.64 -13.48 7.39
C ALA A 93 1.86 -13.41 8.70
N LEU A 94 0.93 -12.46 8.84
CA LEU A 94 0.13 -12.27 10.06
C LEU A 94 -1.16 -13.11 10.11
N ARG A 95 -1.64 -13.59 8.95
CA ARG A 95 -2.97 -14.18 8.85
C ARG A 95 -3.00 -15.63 8.40
N LEU A 96 -1.96 -16.10 7.71
CA LEU A 96 -1.91 -17.47 7.18
C LEU A 96 -1.23 -18.41 8.19
N GLY A 97 -1.73 -19.63 8.25
CA GLY A 97 -1.04 -20.72 8.92
C GLY A 97 0.24 -21.12 8.17
N SER A 98 1.10 -21.89 8.80
CA SER A 98 2.44 -22.22 8.27
C SER A 98 2.43 -22.85 6.86
N ASP A 99 1.47 -23.73 6.58
CA ASP A 99 1.39 -24.42 5.31
C ASP A 99 0.88 -23.51 4.19
N ASP A 100 -0.17 -22.74 4.48
CA ASP A 100 -0.72 -21.74 3.57
C ASP A 100 0.28 -20.61 3.30
N LEU A 101 1.02 -20.19 4.31
CA LEU A 101 2.06 -19.19 4.14
C LEU A 101 3.19 -19.69 3.22
N ARG A 102 3.64 -20.95 3.40
CA ARG A 102 4.64 -21.54 2.51
C ARG A 102 4.15 -21.62 1.06
N LEU A 103 2.88 -21.98 0.86
CA LEU A 103 2.28 -22.01 -0.49
C LEU A 103 2.20 -20.60 -1.08
N TYR A 104 1.69 -19.64 -0.31
CA TYR A 104 1.61 -18.24 -0.70
C TYR A 104 2.98 -17.69 -1.13
N GLU A 105 4.02 -17.89 -0.32
CA GLU A 105 5.37 -17.40 -0.61
C GLU A 105 5.98 -18.01 -1.88
N ARG A 106 5.71 -19.28 -2.15
CA ARG A 106 6.15 -19.93 -3.39
C ARG A 106 5.51 -19.28 -4.62
N VAL A 107 4.21 -18.94 -4.54
CA VAL A 107 3.51 -18.24 -5.61
C VAL A 107 4.02 -16.81 -5.73
N ALA A 108 4.10 -16.07 -4.62
CA ALA A 108 4.58 -14.69 -4.57
C ALA A 108 5.98 -14.56 -5.18
N LYS A 109 6.92 -15.46 -4.81
CA LYS A 109 8.28 -15.48 -5.37
C LYS A 109 8.28 -15.66 -6.91
N ARG A 110 7.29 -16.37 -7.45
CA ARG A 110 7.20 -16.61 -8.90
C ARG A 110 6.77 -15.36 -9.66
N VAL A 111 6.00 -14.48 -9.04
CA VAL A 111 5.47 -13.25 -9.66
C VAL A 111 6.25 -11.99 -9.30
N ASP A 112 7.20 -12.04 -8.36
CA ASP A 112 8.01 -10.87 -7.93
C ASP A 112 8.64 -10.11 -9.10
N GLY A 113 9.29 -10.83 -10.01
CA GLY A 113 9.94 -10.22 -11.17
C GLY A 113 8.99 -9.73 -12.27
N MET A 114 7.68 -9.95 -12.11
CA MET A 114 6.65 -9.55 -13.08
C MET A 114 5.93 -8.27 -12.65
N ILE A 115 6.24 -7.74 -11.48
CA ILE A 115 5.61 -6.54 -10.90
C ILE A 115 6.57 -5.37 -10.99
N HIS A 116 6.07 -4.25 -11.53
CA HIS A 116 6.84 -3.02 -11.65
C HIS A 116 7.18 -2.44 -10.27
N PRO A 117 8.47 -2.24 -9.93
CA PRO A 117 8.86 -1.68 -8.64
C PRO A 117 8.56 -0.17 -8.59
N PRO A 118 8.22 0.38 -7.42
CA PRO A 118 8.08 1.82 -7.26
C PRO A 118 9.45 2.52 -7.32
N GLN A 119 9.49 3.71 -7.90
CA GLN A 119 10.64 4.62 -7.83
C GLN A 119 10.59 5.51 -6.58
N LEU A 120 9.38 5.76 -6.06
CA LEU A 120 9.15 6.49 -4.81
C LEU A 120 8.15 5.71 -3.95
N LEU A 121 8.52 5.48 -2.70
CA LEU A 121 7.65 4.88 -1.69
C LEU A 121 7.28 5.95 -0.66
N ILE A 122 5.98 6.22 -0.51
CA ILE A 122 5.48 7.10 0.55
C ILE A 122 4.96 6.22 1.69
N HIS A 123 5.67 6.23 2.80
CA HIS A 123 5.29 5.49 4.00
C HIS A 123 4.50 6.39 4.94
N LEU A 124 3.19 6.13 5.04
CA LEU A 124 2.32 6.77 6.01
C LEU A 124 2.30 6.00 7.31
N ASP A 125 2.42 6.71 8.43
CA ASP A 125 2.34 6.14 9.77
C ASP A 125 1.41 6.95 10.67
N ALA A 126 0.80 6.28 11.65
CA ALA A 126 0.07 6.86 12.77
C ALA A 126 0.14 5.88 13.94
N ASP A 127 -0.04 6.36 15.17
CA ASP A 127 -0.12 5.49 16.34
C ASP A 127 -1.40 4.64 16.35
N VAL A 128 -1.36 3.53 17.08
CA VAL A 128 -2.46 2.57 17.09
C VAL A 128 -3.78 3.17 17.59
N PRO A 129 -3.81 3.99 18.66
CA PRO A 129 -5.04 4.65 19.07
C PRO A 129 -5.69 5.49 17.96
N CYS A 130 -4.90 6.27 17.23
CA CYS A 130 -5.38 7.05 16.09
C CYS A 130 -5.92 6.17 14.95
N LEU A 131 -5.28 5.02 14.68
CA LEU A 131 -5.76 4.07 13.67
C LEU A 131 -7.08 3.43 14.07
N VAL A 132 -7.24 3.02 15.33
CA VAL A 132 -8.48 2.45 15.86
C VAL A 132 -9.64 3.45 15.72
N GLU A 133 -9.46 4.68 16.20
CA GLU A 133 -10.46 5.74 16.07
C GLU A 133 -10.90 5.95 14.61
N ARG A 134 -9.94 5.97 13.67
CA ARG A 134 -10.23 6.14 12.24
C ARG A 134 -10.91 4.94 11.61
N ILE A 135 -10.62 3.71 12.06
CA ILE A 135 -11.30 2.48 11.63
C ILE A 135 -12.76 2.52 12.07
N ASP A 136 -13.01 2.87 13.34
CA ASP A 136 -14.36 2.96 13.90
C ASP A 136 -15.18 4.03 13.18
N HIS A 137 -14.59 5.20 12.94
CA HIS A 137 -15.24 6.29 12.20
C HIS A 137 -15.56 5.92 10.74
N ARG A 138 -14.68 5.14 10.08
CA ARG A 138 -14.86 4.70 8.69
C ARG A 138 -15.94 3.62 8.54
N GLY A 139 -16.16 2.80 9.56
CA GLY A 139 -17.25 1.83 9.65
C GLY A 139 -17.20 0.69 8.63
N ARG A 140 -16.03 0.27 8.16
CA ARG A 140 -15.89 -0.91 7.30
C ARG A 140 -15.98 -2.17 8.15
N GLN A 141 -17.02 -2.98 7.96
CA GLN A 141 -17.33 -4.15 8.81
C GLN A 141 -16.14 -5.10 8.98
N PHE A 142 -15.40 -5.41 7.92
CA PHE A 142 -14.27 -6.34 8.02
C PHE A 142 -13.07 -5.77 8.79
N GLU A 143 -12.96 -4.45 8.94
CA GLU A 143 -11.87 -3.82 9.68
C GLU A 143 -12.09 -3.85 11.19
N HIS A 144 -13.32 -3.99 11.67
CA HIS A 144 -13.64 -4.13 13.10
C HIS A 144 -13.01 -5.38 13.76
N ALA A 145 -12.61 -6.38 12.94
CA ALA A 145 -11.86 -7.54 13.40
C ALA A 145 -10.37 -7.25 13.67
N MET A 146 -9.87 -6.05 13.32
CA MET A 146 -8.47 -5.66 13.49
C MET A 146 -8.26 -5.05 14.88
N ASN A 147 -7.84 -5.87 15.85
CA ASN A 147 -7.52 -5.38 17.20
C ASN A 147 -6.20 -4.58 17.22
N ALA A 148 -5.91 -3.95 18.36
CA ALA A 148 -4.74 -3.11 18.55
C ALA A 148 -3.40 -3.87 18.32
N GLU A 149 -3.33 -5.13 18.74
CA GLU A 149 -2.12 -5.96 18.56
C GLU A 149 -1.86 -6.26 17.08
N PHE A 150 -2.92 -6.59 16.34
CA PHE A 150 -2.83 -6.81 14.90
C PHE A 150 -2.43 -5.53 14.15
N LEU A 151 -3.00 -4.38 14.52
CA LEU A 151 -2.63 -3.09 13.95
C LEU A 151 -1.17 -2.73 14.26
N GLN A 152 -0.68 -3.01 15.47
CA GLN A 152 0.71 -2.81 15.83
C GLN A 152 1.65 -3.72 15.02
N ALA A 153 1.29 -4.98 14.83
CA ALA A 153 2.09 -5.92 14.03
C ALA A 153 2.15 -5.50 12.55
N ILE A 154 1.01 -5.09 11.97
CA ILE A 154 0.95 -4.54 10.60
C ILE A 154 1.82 -3.30 10.49
N ARG A 155 1.71 -2.37 11.43
CA ARG A 155 2.51 -1.14 11.47
C ARG A 155 4.00 -1.44 11.45
N GLN A 156 4.46 -2.39 12.29
CA GLN A 156 5.85 -2.86 12.29
C GLN A 156 6.26 -3.46 10.95
N GLY A 157 5.38 -4.26 10.32
CA GLY A 157 5.62 -4.82 8.99
C GLY A 157 5.87 -3.74 7.93
N TYR A 158 5.11 -2.65 7.96
CA TYR A 158 5.31 -1.53 7.04
C TYR A 158 6.60 -0.74 7.32
N HIS A 159 6.97 -0.54 8.59
CA HIS A 159 8.27 0.06 8.93
C HIS A 159 9.42 -0.76 8.35
N GLN A 160 9.43 -2.08 8.58
CA GLN A 160 10.44 -2.96 8.03
C GLN A 160 10.47 -2.98 6.50
N ALA A 161 9.29 -2.92 5.86
CA ALA A 161 9.21 -2.85 4.40
C ALA A 161 9.79 -1.54 3.87
N ALA A 162 9.54 -0.41 4.53
CA ALA A 162 10.12 0.89 4.19
C ALA A 162 11.65 0.92 4.37
N GLU A 163 12.16 0.35 5.46
CA GLU A 163 13.62 0.25 5.73
C GLU A 163 14.36 -0.60 4.69
N ARG A 164 13.69 -1.63 4.15
CA ARG A 164 14.26 -2.56 3.16
C ARG A 164 13.99 -2.16 1.71
N ALA A 165 13.34 -1.03 1.50
CA ALA A 165 12.98 -0.60 0.15
C ALA A 165 14.22 -0.24 -0.67
N ASN A 166 14.29 -0.72 -1.92
CA ASN A 166 15.35 -0.40 -2.88
C ASN A 166 14.98 0.82 -3.75
N CYS A 167 14.31 1.81 -3.17
CA CYS A 167 13.90 3.04 -3.84
C CYS A 167 13.90 4.21 -2.85
N THR A 168 13.71 5.42 -3.34
CA THR A 168 13.54 6.59 -2.47
C THR A 168 12.31 6.41 -1.56
N VAL A 169 12.47 6.65 -0.25
CA VAL A 169 11.39 6.55 0.74
C VAL A 169 11.12 7.92 1.37
N MET A 170 9.84 8.31 1.38
CA MET A 170 9.33 9.49 2.09
C MET A 170 8.42 9.04 3.23
N ALA A 171 8.75 9.37 4.47
CA ALA A 171 7.94 9.05 5.64
C ALA A 171 7.06 10.24 6.07
N ILE A 172 5.77 9.98 6.32
CA ILE A 172 4.81 10.99 6.76
C ILE A 172 4.01 10.44 7.95
N ASN A 173 4.04 11.15 9.07
CA ASN A 173 3.20 10.85 10.23
C ASN A 173 1.86 11.59 10.10
N THR A 174 0.79 10.84 9.81
CA THR A 174 -0.56 11.39 9.58
C THR A 174 -1.35 11.67 10.87
N ALA A 175 -0.83 11.31 12.05
CA ALA A 175 -1.37 11.76 13.32
C ALA A 175 -0.94 13.22 13.63
N LYS A 176 0.19 13.65 13.05
CA LYS A 176 0.75 14.99 13.24
C LYS A 176 0.47 15.96 12.08
N ARG A 177 0.16 15.42 10.89
CA ARG A 177 -0.12 16.18 9.65
C ARG A 177 -1.46 15.77 9.09
N ASP A 178 -2.38 16.72 8.99
CA ASP A 178 -3.69 16.45 8.35
C ASP A 178 -3.57 16.53 6.83
N ILE A 179 -3.35 15.38 6.20
CA ILE A 179 -3.24 15.27 4.74
C ILE A 179 -4.53 15.63 3.98
N ARG A 180 -5.63 15.96 4.68
CA ARG A 180 -6.87 16.50 4.09
C ARG A 180 -6.79 18.03 3.93
N ASP A 181 -5.91 18.66 4.70
CA ASP A 181 -5.64 20.11 4.59
C ASP A 181 -5.00 20.39 3.22
N PRO A 182 -5.55 21.33 2.43
CA PRO A 182 -4.99 21.70 1.13
C PRO A 182 -3.54 22.19 1.17
N GLN A 183 -3.15 22.90 2.23
CA GLN A 183 -1.77 23.40 2.40
C GLN A 183 -0.81 22.24 2.66
N GLU A 184 -1.16 21.33 3.56
CA GLU A 184 -0.37 20.13 3.84
C GLU A 184 -0.26 19.24 2.59
N SER A 185 -1.36 19.04 1.87
CA SER A 185 -1.35 18.30 0.61
C SER A 185 -0.45 18.94 -0.45
N ALA A 186 -0.44 20.27 -0.56
CA ALA A 186 0.42 21.00 -1.49
C ALA A 186 1.92 20.88 -1.11
N GLN A 187 2.23 20.93 0.18
CA GLN A 187 3.61 20.71 0.67
C GLN A 187 4.08 19.29 0.36
N VAL A 188 3.23 18.29 0.59
CA VAL A 188 3.56 16.89 0.24
C VAL A 188 3.77 16.75 -1.27
N ALA A 189 2.91 17.35 -2.10
CA ALA A 189 3.07 17.32 -3.55
C ALA A 189 4.38 17.96 -4.01
N ALA A 190 4.78 19.10 -3.43
CA ALA A 190 6.07 19.72 -3.71
C ALA A 190 7.25 18.81 -3.35
N SER A 191 7.21 18.20 -2.16
CA SER A 191 8.26 17.24 -1.73
C SER A 191 8.30 15.98 -2.62
N VAL A 192 7.15 15.52 -3.12
CA VAL A 192 7.09 14.41 -4.09
C VAL A 192 7.77 14.79 -5.40
N LEU A 193 7.52 15.99 -5.93
CA LEU A 193 8.17 16.47 -7.15
C LEU A 193 9.69 16.55 -6.99
N GLU A 194 10.17 17.12 -5.89
CA GLU A 194 11.61 17.17 -5.57
C GLU A 194 12.25 15.76 -5.51
N ALA A 195 11.56 14.81 -4.85
CA ALA A 195 12.02 13.43 -4.78
C ALA A 195 12.08 12.76 -6.15
N LEU A 196 11.07 13.01 -7.01
CA LEU A 196 11.06 12.49 -8.39
C LEU A 196 12.16 13.09 -9.25
N GLU A 197 12.48 14.37 -9.09
CA GLU A 197 13.61 15.01 -9.79
C GLU A 197 14.95 14.40 -9.37
N LYS A 198 15.09 14.07 -8.08
CA LYS A 198 16.29 13.37 -7.59
C LYS A 198 16.40 11.97 -8.20
N VAL A 199 15.30 11.18 -8.16
CA VAL A 199 15.25 9.84 -8.76
C VAL A 199 15.66 9.88 -10.25
N ARG A 200 15.23 10.90 -10.99
CA ARG A 200 15.59 11.07 -12.41
C ARG A 200 17.06 11.37 -12.63
N ARG A 201 17.65 12.20 -11.78
CA ARG A 201 19.08 12.54 -11.86
C ARG A 201 19.97 11.33 -11.55
N ASP A 202 19.54 10.50 -10.61
CA ASP A 202 20.29 9.31 -10.17
C ASP A 202 20.19 8.15 -11.19
N ALA A 203 19.21 8.20 -12.12
CA ALA A 203 18.96 7.17 -13.14
C ALA A 203 19.58 7.51 -14.53
N GLY A 204 20.12 8.70 -14.73
CA GLY A 204 20.76 9.15 -15.99
C GLY A 204 22.26 9.20 -15.88
#